data_aeac3bbc3f584044afee404db1f06b19
#
_entry.id   aeac3bbc3f584044afee404db1f06b19
#
_cell.length_a   1.000
_cell.length_b   1.000
_cell.length_c   1.000
_cell.angle_alpha   90.00
_cell.angle_beta   90.00
_cell.angle_gamma   90.00
#
_symmetry.space_group_name_H-M   'P 1'
#
loop_
_entity.id
_entity.type
_entity.pdbx_description
1 polymer ?
#
loop_
_entity_poly.entity_id
_entity_poly.type
_entity_poly.pdbx_seq_one_letter_code
_entity_poly.pdbx_strand_id
1 'polypeptide(L)'
;YESEVCVVLGDTPQGTTAADAGNYVRLVMLANDCTLRNLIPNELAKGFGFFQSKPATAFSPFAVTPDELGDAWRDGRLHMRVRSTLNGERIGDCDAGPEMHFSFHDLIAHISKTRKFTAGTIVGSGTVSNEDRARGISCLAEIRMIEIIETGAAKTPFMKIGDRIQIQAV
;
A
#
# COMPACT_ATOMS: atom_id res chain seq x y z
N TYR A 1 11.33 -1.32 0.05
CA TYR A 1 10.02 -1.84 0.47
C TYR A 1 9.00 -0.71 0.51
N GLU A 2 7.76 -1.06 0.39
CA GLU A 2 6.59 -0.20 0.63
C GLU A 2 5.53 -1.06 1.32
N SER A 3 5.15 -0.69 2.56
CA SER A 3 4.15 -1.43 3.33
C SER A 3 2.76 -0.95 2.96
N GLU A 4 1.95 -1.85 2.44
CA GLU A 4 0.61 -1.56 1.93
C GLU A 4 -0.44 -2.52 2.47
N VAL A 5 -1.67 -2.07 2.43
CA VAL A 5 -2.87 -2.91 2.51
C VAL A 5 -3.36 -3.18 1.09
N CYS A 6 -3.81 -4.38 0.82
CA CYS A 6 -4.44 -4.73 -0.46
C CYS A 6 -5.79 -5.40 -0.24
N VAL A 7 -6.66 -5.25 -1.23
CA VAL A 7 -7.91 -6.00 -1.32
C VAL A 7 -7.92 -6.88 -2.56
N VAL A 8 -8.52 -8.07 -2.45
CA VAL A 8 -8.80 -8.96 -3.57
C VAL A 8 -10.26 -8.81 -3.95
N LEU A 9 -10.52 -8.57 -5.23
CA LEU A 9 -11.87 -8.34 -5.75
C LEU A 9 -12.53 -9.64 -6.26
N GLY A 10 -13.86 -9.68 -6.19
CA GLY A 10 -14.68 -10.52 -7.03
C GLY A 10 -14.87 -9.90 -8.42
N ASP A 11 -15.71 -10.52 -9.26
CA ASP A 11 -16.09 -9.95 -10.55
C ASP A 11 -16.75 -8.59 -10.33
N THR A 12 -16.07 -7.53 -10.80
CA THR A 12 -16.45 -6.14 -10.59
C THR A 12 -16.90 -5.52 -11.90
N PRO A 13 -18.18 -5.13 -12.04
CA PRO A 13 -18.71 -4.56 -13.28
C PRO A 13 -18.04 -3.21 -13.63
N GLN A 14 -18.01 -2.91 -14.92
CA GLN A 14 -17.69 -1.55 -15.37
C GLN A 14 -18.74 -0.58 -14.81
N GLY A 15 -18.28 0.58 -14.35
CA GLY A 15 -19.14 1.64 -13.81
C GLY A 15 -19.56 1.42 -12.36
N THR A 16 -18.93 0.47 -11.64
CA THR A 16 -19.16 0.29 -10.19
C THR A 16 -18.94 1.60 -9.45
N THR A 17 -19.93 2.01 -8.66
CA THR A 17 -19.86 3.24 -7.84
C THR A 17 -19.12 2.97 -6.53
N ALA A 18 -18.64 4.02 -5.85
CA ALA A 18 -18.05 3.87 -4.51
C ALA A 18 -19.04 3.29 -3.49
N ALA A 19 -20.34 3.60 -3.63
CA ALA A 19 -21.38 3.07 -2.77
C ALA A 19 -21.56 1.54 -2.92
N ASP A 20 -21.34 1.01 -4.13
CA ASP A 20 -21.50 -0.41 -4.43
C ASP A 20 -20.19 -1.20 -4.31
N ALA A 21 -19.05 -0.52 -4.30
CA ALA A 21 -17.72 -1.12 -4.39
C ALA A 21 -17.42 -2.14 -3.28
N GLY A 22 -17.95 -1.90 -2.07
CA GLY A 22 -17.81 -2.82 -0.94
C GLY A 22 -18.34 -4.24 -1.23
N ASN A 23 -19.35 -4.36 -2.09
CA ASN A 23 -19.91 -5.65 -2.47
C ASN A 23 -18.94 -6.54 -3.25
N TYR A 24 -17.83 -5.99 -3.76
CA TYR A 24 -16.85 -6.70 -4.58
C TYR A 24 -15.55 -6.99 -3.84
N VAL A 25 -15.33 -6.45 -2.65
CA VAL A 25 -14.18 -6.80 -1.80
C VAL A 25 -14.39 -8.20 -1.23
N ARG A 26 -13.48 -9.12 -1.51
CA ARG A 26 -13.54 -10.51 -1.04
C ARG A 26 -12.56 -10.77 0.10
N LEU A 27 -11.32 -10.31 -0.06
CA LEU A 27 -10.26 -10.54 0.91
C LEU A 27 -9.48 -9.26 1.13
N VAL A 28 -8.88 -9.16 2.31
CA VAL A 28 -7.93 -8.11 2.71
C VAL A 28 -6.62 -8.78 3.08
N MET A 29 -5.50 -8.22 2.65
CA MET A 29 -4.15 -8.73 2.92
C MET A 29 -3.13 -7.61 2.97
N LEU A 30 -1.92 -7.92 3.44
CA LEU A 30 -0.78 -7.00 3.38
C LEU A 30 0.06 -7.24 2.13
N ALA A 31 0.73 -6.19 1.68
CA ALA A 31 1.70 -6.27 0.60
C ALA A 31 2.97 -5.51 0.93
N ASN A 32 4.07 -6.00 0.36
CA ASN A 32 5.29 -5.25 0.15
C ASN A 32 5.37 -4.93 -1.34
N ASP A 33 5.00 -3.72 -1.72
CA ASP A 33 5.14 -3.25 -3.10
C ASP A 33 6.60 -2.89 -3.36
N CYS A 34 7.39 -3.91 -3.68
CA CYS A 34 8.83 -3.76 -3.92
C CYS A 34 9.09 -2.76 -5.05
N THR A 35 10.02 -1.84 -4.82
CA THR A 35 10.32 -0.77 -5.78
C THR A 35 11.81 -0.66 -6.05
N LEU A 36 12.18 -0.72 -7.33
CA LEU A 36 13.53 -0.45 -7.81
C LEU A 36 13.68 1.04 -8.09
N ARG A 37 13.99 1.82 -7.04
CA ARG A 37 13.93 3.29 -7.07
C ARG A 37 14.79 3.93 -8.16
N ASN A 38 15.90 3.32 -8.55
CA ASN A 38 16.76 3.85 -9.59
C ASN A 38 16.14 3.81 -11.01
N LEU A 39 15.11 2.99 -11.22
CA LEU A 39 14.42 2.88 -12.51
C LEU A 39 13.27 3.89 -12.65
N ILE A 40 12.73 4.39 -11.52
CA ILE A 40 11.56 5.27 -11.50
C ILE A 40 11.73 6.54 -12.34
N PRO A 41 12.82 7.33 -12.23
CA PRO A 41 12.93 8.59 -12.95
C PRO A 41 12.78 8.44 -14.46
N ASN A 42 13.38 7.39 -15.03
CA ASN A 42 13.30 7.12 -16.47
C ASN A 42 11.92 6.67 -16.92
N GLU A 43 11.17 5.95 -16.08
CA GLU A 43 9.81 5.53 -16.39
C GLU A 43 8.83 6.71 -16.27
N LEU A 44 8.93 7.52 -15.20
CA LEU A 44 8.09 8.70 -15.02
C LEU A 44 8.30 9.76 -16.11
N ALA A 45 9.54 9.94 -16.58
CA ALA A 45 9.84 10.87 -17.66
C ALA A 45 9.08 10.56 -18.96
N LYS A 46 8.64 9.33 -19.16
CA LYS A 46 7.82 8.91 -20.31
C LYS A 46 6.34 9.16 -20.14
N GLY A 47 5.87 9.55 -18.96
CA GLY A 47 4.48 9.86 -18.66
C GLY A 47 3.52 8.65 -18.61
N PHE A 48 4.04 7.42 -18.70
CA PHE A 48 3.22 6.21 -18.72
C PHE A 48 2.97 5.63 -17.32
N GLY A 49 3.91 5.75 -16.40
CA GLY A 49 3.87 5.21 -15.04
C GLY A 49 4.92 4.15 -14.81
N PHE A 50 4.72 3.34 -13.77
CA PHE A 50 5.68 2.34 -13.33
C PHE A 50 5.46 1.01 -14.04
N PHE A 51 6.55 0.35 -14.46
CA PHE A 51 6.51 -0.99 -15.02
C PHE A 51 7.69 -1.84 -14.53
N GLN A 52 8.91 -1.61 -15.06
CA GLN A 52 10.09 -2.36 -14.64
C GLN A 52 10.60 -1.97 -13.25
N SER A 53 10.26 -0.76 -12.78
CA SER A 53 10.55 -0.31 -11.42
C SER A 53 9.71 -1.03 -10.36
N LYS A 54 8.65 -1.71 -10.74
CA LYS A 54 7.79 -2.53 -9.89
C LYS A 54 7.97 -4.02 -10.25
N PRO A 55 8.97 -4.71 -9.65
CA PRO A 55 9.11 -6.16 -9.80
C PRO A 55 7.96 -6.89 -9.09
N ALA A 56 8.08 -8.19 -8.87
CA ALA A 56 7.06 -8.96 -8.18
C ALA A 56 6.80 -8.41 -6.77
N THR A 57 5.54 -8.15 -6.45
CA THR A 57 5.05 -7.79 -5.12
C THR A 57 5.06 -9.02 -4.22
N ALA A 58 5.47 -8.86 -2.96
CA ALA A 58 5.34 -9.89 -1.95
C ALA A 58 4.08 -9.65 -1.12
N PHE A 59 3.24 -10.66 -0.99
CA PHE A 59 2.00 -10.60 -0.21
C PHE A 59 2.13 -11.37 1.10
N SER A 60 1.28 -11.02 2.08
CA SER A 60 1.14 -11.80 3.30
C SER A 60 0.72 -13.26 2.97
N PRO A 61 1.15 -14.25 3.76
CA PRO A 61 0.80 -15.66 3.52
C PRO A 61 -0.68 -15.95 3.78
N PHE A 62 -1.36 -15.04 4.46
CA PHE A 62 -2.79 -15.11 4.75
C PHE A 62 -3.51 -13.89 4.21
N ALA A 63 -4.73 -14.11 3.74
CA ALA A 63 -5.72 -13.07 3.45
C ALA A 63 -6.98 -13.42 4.25
N VAL A 64 -7.68 -12.41 4.74
CA VAL A 64 -8.87 -12.56 5.56
C VAL A 64 -10.06 -11.91 4.87
N THR A 65 -11.26 -12.41 5.14
CA THR A 65 -12.48 -11.77 4.68
C THR A 65 -12.76 -10.48 5.49
N PRO A 66 -13.45 -9.49 4.92
CA PRO A 66 -13.78 -8.26 5.65
C PRO A 66 -14.52 -8.48 6.97
N ASP A 67 -15.38 -9.50 7.06
CA ASP A 67 -16.14 -9.84 8.27
C ASP A 67 -15.25 -10.38 9.41
N GLU A 68 -14.15 -11.08 9.09
CA GLU A 68 -13.16 -11.51 10.08
C GLU A 68 -12.44 -10.34 10.76
N LEU A 69 -12.37 -9.19 10.08
CA LEU A 69 -11.77 -7.98 10.63
C LEU A 69 -12.72 -7.19 11.54
N GLY A 70 -14.02 -7.51 11.51
CA GLY A 70 -15.03 -6.84 12.33
C GLY A 70 -14.96 -5.31 12.19
N ASP A 71 -14.96 -4.60 13.33
CA ASP A 71 -14.92 -3.13 13.36
C ASP A 71 -13.63 -2.52 12.79
N ALA A 72 -12.59 -3.31 12.62
CA ALA A 72 -11.36 -2.84 11.99
C ALA A 72 -11.54 -2.61 10.48
N TRP A 73 -12.52 -3.24 9.84
CA TRP A 73 -12.87 -2.97 8.45
C TRP A 73 -14.14 -2.14 8.37
N ARG A 74 -14.03 -0.87 8.06
CA ARG A 74 -15.18 0.02 7.88
C ARG A 74 -14.90 1.10 6.84
N ASP A 75 -15.91 1.56 6.16
CA ASP A 75 -15.85 2.63 5.16
C ASP A 75 -14.79 2.39 4.06
N GLY A 76 -14.58 1.11 3.70
CA GLY A 76 -13.57 0.72 2.72
C GLY A 76 -12.13 0.99 3.16
N ARG A 77 -11.84 0.95 4.47
CA ARG A 77 -10.52 1.17 5.06
C ARG A 77 -10.22 0.14 6.14
N LEU A 78 -8.95 -0.20 6.28
CA LEU A 78 -8.46 -1.03 7.39
C LEU A 78 -8.00 -0.13 8.54
N HIS A 79 -8.71 -0.13 9.64
CA HIS A 79 -8.40 0.63 10.85
C HIS A 79 -7.53 -0.20 11.82
N MET A 80 -6.35 -0.56 11.35
CA MET A 80 -5.30 -1.25 12.11
C MET A 80 -3.96 -0.54 11.88
N ARG A 81 -3.01 -0.78 12.77
CA ARG A 81 -1.65 -0.30 12.55
C ARG A 81 -0.89 -1.27 11.67
N VAL A 82 -0.21 -0.72 10.67
CA VAL A 82 0.75 -1.46 9.84
C VAL A 82 2.15 -1.17 10.37
N ARG A 83 2.73 -2.20 10.98
CA ARG A 83 4.06 -2.14 11.58
C ARG A 83 5.10 -2.61 10.59
N SER A 84 6.14 -1.80 10.41
CA SER A 84 7.31 -2.10 9.56
C SER A 84 8.54 -2.31 10.42
N THR A 85 9.18 -3.48 10.31
CA THR A 85 10.40 -3.82 11.06
C THR A 85 11.51 -4.18 10.09
N LEU A 86 12.56 -3.36 10.04
CA LEU A 86 13.73 -3.56 9.17
C LEU A 86 14.90 -4.10 9.99
N ASN A 87 15.43 -5.25 9.61
CA ASN A 87 16.55 -5.93 10.29
C ASN A 87 16.35 -6.10 11.82
N GLY A 88 15.10 -6.30 12.25
CA GLY A 88 14.73 -6.47 13.65
C GLY A 88 14.43 -5.16 14.39
N GLU A 89 14.64 -4.00 13.77
CA GLU A 89 14.29 -2.69 14.32
C GLU A 89 12.95 -2.21 13.78
N ARG A 90 12.05 -1.80 14.68
CA ARG A 90 10.76 -1.20 14.29
C ARG A 90 10.99 0.22 13.80
N ILE A 91 10.69 0.47 12.52
CA ILE A 91 10.88 1.75 11.86
C ILE A 91 9.56 2.44 11.50
N GLY A 92 8.44 1.74 11.61
CA GLY A 92 7.11 2.28 11.39
C GLY A 92 6.03 1.53 12.16
N ASP A 93 4.99 2.25 12.55
CA ASP A 93 3.79 1.75 13.24
C ASP A 93 2.58 2.65 12.84
N CYS A 94 2.36 2.74 11.52
CA CYS A 94 1.43 3.67 10.90
C CYS A 94 -0.01 3.16 10.94
N ASP A 95 -0.97 4.03 11.21
CA ASP A 95 -2.40 3.71 11.10
C ASP A 95 -2.81 3.67 9.62
N ALA A 96 -3.40 2.56 9.16
CA ALA A 96 -3.74 2.36 7.77
C ALA A 96 -5.08 2.99 7.35
N GLY A 97 -5.97 3.28 8.30
CA GLY A 97 -7.32 3.73 8.01
C GLY A 97 -7.53 5.24 8.07
N PRO A 98 -7.24 5.90 9.21
CA PRO A 98 -7.72 7.28 9.46
C PRO A 98 -7.25 8.31 8.42
N GLU A 99 -6.01 8.20 7.97
CA GLU A 99 -5.40 9.14 7.03
C GLU A 99 -5.31 8.60 5.59
N MET A 100 -5.94 7.46 5.30
CA MET A 100 -6.09 6.95 3.94
C MET A 100 -7.02 7.89 3.15
N HIS A 101 -6.44 8.71 2.28
CA HIS A 101 -7.16 9.78 1.57
C HIS A 101 -8.29 9.22 0.69
N PHE A 102 -7.99 8.25 -0.16
CA PHE A 102 -8.99 7.53 -0.95
C PHE A 102 -9.24 6.16 -0.35
N SER A 103 -10.48 5.84 0.00
CA SER A 103 -10.86 4.50 0.45
C SER A 103 -10.71 3.46 -0.67
N PHE A 104 -10.70 2.18 -0.32
CA PHE A 104 -10.77 1.12 -1.34
C PHE A 104 -12.03 1.21 -2.18
N HIS A 105 -13.14 1.73 -1.63
CA HIS A 105 -14.35 1.97 -2.40
C HIS A 105 -14.12 3.02 -3.51
N ASP A 106 -13.41 4.10 -3.19
CA ASP A 106 -13.04 5.13 -4.18
C ASP A 106 -12.09 4.60 -5.24
N LEU A 107 -11.09 3.82 -4.83
CA LEU A 107 -10.12 3.21 -5.73
C LEU A 107 -10.81 2.24 -6.71
N ILE A 108 -11.69 1.37 -6.21
CA ILE A 108 -12.46 0.43 -7.04
C ILE A 108 -13.36 1.18 -8.02
N ALA A 109 -14.08 2.21 -7.57
CA ALA A 109 -14.90 3.03 -8.45
C ALA A 109 -14.05 3.73 -9.51
N HIS A 110 -12.84 4.19 -9.15
CA HIS A 110 -11.94 4.85 -10.07
C HIS A 110 -11.46 3.91 -11.19
N ILE A 111 -10.97 2.72 -10.84
CA ILE A 111 -10.43 1.78 -11.84
C ILE A 111 -11.52 1.20 -12.74
N SER A 112 -12.75 1.03 -12.23
CA SER A 112 -13.86 0.43 -12.98
C SER A 112 -14.59 1.38 -13.93
N LYS A 113 -14.20 2.65 -14.02
CA LYS A 113 -14.85 3.64 -14.91
C LYS A 113 -14.92 3.19 -16.36
N THR A 114 -13.88 2.59 -16.89
CA THR A 114 -13.77 2.25 -18.31
C THR A 114 -13.68 0.77 -18.62
N ARG A 115 -13.67 -0.10 -17.60
CA ARG A 115 -13.54 -1.54 -17.76
C ARG A 115 -14.08 -2.31 -16.56
N LYS A 116 -14.46 -3.57 -16.78
CA LYS A 116 -14.73 -4.52 -15.72
C LYS A 116 -13.43 -5.14 -15.20
N PHE A 117 -13.46 -5.66 -13.98
CA PHE A 117 -12.37 -6.46 -13.40
C PHE A 117 -12.89 -7.86 -13.04
N THR A 118 -12.05 -8.86 -13.20
CA THR A 118 -12.37 -10.25 -12.86
C THR A 118 -12.01 -10.58 -11.43
N ALA A 119 -12.64 -11.59 -10.88
CA ALA A 119 -12.30 -12.16 -9.59
C ALA A 119 -10.79 -12.49 -9.51
N GLY A 120 -10.18 -12.16 -8.37
CA GLY A 120 -8.73 -12.28 -8.16
C GLY A 120 -7.93 -11.01 -8.50
N THR A 121 -8.57 -9.95 -9.02
CA THR A 121 -7.90 -8.66 -9.18
C THR A 121 -7.50 -8.10 -7.80
N ILE A 122 -6.26 -7.66 -7.68
CA ILE A 122 -5.71 -7.07 -6.45
C ILE A 122 -5.60 -5.57 -6.61
N VAL A 123 -6.08 -4.83 -5.62
CA VAL A 123 -5.97 -3.36 -5.53
C VAL A 123 -5.22 -3.01 -4.27
N GLY A 124 -4.11 -2.28 -4.39
CA GLY A 124 -3.31 -1.77 -3.28
C GLY A 124 -3.74 -0.39 -2.82
N SER A 125 -3.50 -0.10 -1.55
CA SER A 125 -3.78 1.22 -0.95
C SER A 125 -2.79 2.30 -1.38
N GLY A 126 -1.66 1.91 -1.94
CA GLY A 126 -0.44 2.71 -1.88
C GLY A 126 0.21 2.61 -0.49
N THR A 127 1.43 3.10 -0.36
CA THR A 127 2.17 3.08 0.90
C THR A 127 1.37 3.72 2.03
N VAL A 128 1.23 3.03 3.15
CA VAL A 128 0.59 3.58 4.35
C VAL A 128 1.47 4.69 4.92
N SER A 129 0.90 5.85 5.19
CA SER A 129 1.63 7.00 5.74
C SER A 129 0.75 7.79 6.70
N ASN A 130 1.36 8.48 7.67
CA ASN A 130 0.68 9.36 8.60
C ASN A 130 1.38 10.72 8.68
N GLU A 131 0.62 11.77 8.98
CA GLU A 131 1.17 13.10 9.23
C GLU A 131 2.02 13.14 10.51
N ASP A 132 1.62 12.36 11.52
CA ASP A 132 2.37 12.21 12.76
C ASP A 132 3.67 11.43 12.53
N ARG A 133 4.80 12.13 12.47
CA ARG A 133 6.13 11.54 12.29
C ARG A 133 6.55 10.57 13.41
N ALA A 134 5.93 10.63 14.58
CA ALA A 134 6.19 9.68 15.67
C ALA A 134 5.71 8.25 15.31
N ARG A 135 4.83 8.12 14.33
CA ARG A 135 4.41 6.82 13.76
C ARG A 135 5.50 6.15 12.94
N GLY A 136 6.59 6.85 12.61
CA GLY A 136 7.64 6.34 11.75
C GLY A 136 7.24 6.30 10.29
N ILE A 137 7.76 5.32 9.55
CA ILE A 137 7.62 5.24 8.10
C ILE A 137 7.21 3.84 7.63
N SER A 138 6.52 3.79 6.50
CA SER A 138 6.17 2.55 5.80
C SER A 138 6.94 2.36 4.48
N CYS A 139 7.80 3.28 4.11
CA CYS A 139 8.77 3.10 3.02
C CYS A 139 10.03 3.94 3.24
N LEU A 140 11.18 3.45 2.72
CA LEU A 140 12.45 4.20 2.84
C LEU A 140 12.51 5.46 1.99
N ALA A 141 11.70 5.54 0.93
CA ALA A 141 11.66 6.74 0.11
C ALA A 141 11.10 7.94 0.86
N GLU A 142 10.15 7.71 1.77
CA GLU A 142 9.55 8.75 2.61
C GLU A 142 10.60 9.38 3.53
N ILE A 143 11.31 8.58 4.34
CA ILE A 143 12.35 9.12 5.23
C ILE A 143 13.45 9.84 4.45
N ARG A 144 13.85 9.31 3.31
CA ARG A 144 14.85 9.94 2.44
C ARG A 144 14.38 11.29 1.91
N MET A 145 13.10 11.41 1.57
CA MET A 145 12.53 12.69 1.12
C MET A 145 12.46 13.69 2.27
N ILE A 146 12.05 13.25 3.46
CA ILE A 146 12.08 14.07 4.68
C ILE A 146 13.50 14.60 4.95
N GLU A 147 14.51 13.72 4.91
CA GLU A 147 15.91 14.10 5.09
C GLU A 147 16.37 15.13 4.05
N ILE A 148 15.99 14.96 2.78
CA ILE A 148 16.32 15.93 1.71
C ILE A 148 15.68 17.30 2.01
N ILE A 149 14.42 17.33 2.41
CA ILE A 149 13.70 18.56 2.73
C ILE A 149 14.35 19.28 3.92
N GLU A 150 14.72 18.53 4.95
CA GLU A 150 15.25 19.10 6.21
C GLU A 150 16.73 19.43 6.16
N THR A 151 17.53 18.62 5.46
CA THR A 151 19.01 18.71 5.52
C THR A 151 19.69 18.89 4.16
N GLY A 152 18.92 18.89 3.08
CA GLY A 152 19.43 19.01 1.71
C GLY A 152 19.93 17.71 1.08
N ALA A 153 20.02 16.59 1.83
CA ALA A 153 20.52 15.34 1.31
C ALA A 153 19.94 14.12 2.05
N ALA A 154 19.67 13.04 1.30
CA ALA A 154 19.28 11.76 1.89
C ALA A 154 20.48 11.09 2.57
N LYS A 155 20.29 10.62 3.79
CA LYS A 155 21.29 9.89 4.60
C LYS A 155 20.96 8.41 4.72
N THR A 156 19.66 8.05 4.85
CA THR A 156 19.20 6.68 4.97
C THR A 156 19.45 5.91 3.69
N PRO A 157 20.16 4.78 3.70
CA PRO A 157 20.37 3.97 2.51
C PRO A 157 19.09 3.22 2.12
N PHE A 158 18.96 2.85 0.84
CA PHE A 158 17.99 1.83 0.45
C PHE A 158 18.45 0.44 0.91
N MET A 159 17.50 -0.49 0.94
CA MET A 159 17.79 -1.89 1.28
C MET A 159 18.82 -2.49 0.32
N LYS A 160 19.65 -3.35 0.85
CA LYS A 160 20.66 -4.14 0.13
C LYS A 160 20.38 -5.63 0.29
N ILE A 161 21.08 -6.44 -0.51
CA ILE A 161 20.98 -7.90 -0.40
C ILE A 161 21.32 -8.34 1.02
N GLY A 162 20.44 -9.15 1.61
CA GLY A 162 20.52 -9.64 2.99
C GLY A 162 19.68 -8.88 4.01
N ASP A 163 19.23 -7.65 3.69
CA ASP A 163 18.29 -6.94 4.56
C ASP A 163 16.92 -7.63 4.58
N ARG A 164 16.26 -7.58 5.73
CA ARG A 164 14.95 -8.19 5.95
C ARG A 164 13.94 -7.14 6.38
N ILE A 165 12.80 -7.12 5.71
CA ILE A 165 11.64 -6.35 6.12
C ILE A 165 10.51 -7.28 6.55
N GLN A 166 9.91 -6.97 7.69
CA GLN A 166 8.69 -7.61 8.19
C GLN A 166 7.59 -6.58 8.25
N ILE A 167 6.43 -6.93 7.71
CA ILE A 167 5.24 -6.08 7.68
C ILE A 167 4.12 -6.83 8.39
N GLN A 168 3.48 -6.19 9.36
CA GLN A 168 2.44 -6.78 10.20
C GLN A 168 1.27 -5.81 10.38
N ALA A 169 0.04 -6.30 10.33
CA ALA A 169 -1.12 -5.60 10.88
C ALA A 169 -1.31 -5.99 12.35
N VAL A 170 -1.51 -5.01 13.24
CA VAL A 170 -1.64 -5.20 14.69
C VAL A 170 -2.73 -4.33 15.27
#